data_213c11df7ddd4e87ef50d5e636856fa1
#
_entry.id   213c11df7ddd4e87ef50d5e636856fa1
#
_cell.length_a   1.000
_cell.length_b   1.000
_cell.length_c   1.000
_cell.angle_alpha   90.00
_cell.angle_beta   90.00
_cell.angle_gamma   90.00
#
_symmetry.space_group_name_H-M   'P 1'
#
loop_
_entity.id
_entity.type
_entity.pdbx_description
1 polymer ?
#
loop_
_entity_poly.entity_id
_entity_poly.type
_entity_poly.pdbx_seq_one_letter_code
_entity_poly.pdbx_strand_id
1 'polypeptide(L)'
;MQTLSNGTRAHEYLANLSDLIQLISGLFMPAFFFVSGLLARNAIIDRPWKRIATSRMTNLFYLYLLWGAIQWGAITGISTEITGQRISQNINAAYAGTFSEFLTLTFLAMSTSWYLYALGIYFLLAKLFQRYNLPLLLMAAVLNYLAVEKIIPYWGPQSLAQYFVFFMLGTFWCSQILRLSEWRRQNGLPWLLLLLLAGLPALFDFDRSLFLSVLAILISVAACRGLNQVSSMAWLNWIGRHTLPIYVLHRIFIEYFGMTAILFAQRHQLFALAWFSWLWACLYPLVIVALCSLASVAVWSLTNHGVGRALFRFPTLIKRPAYPAA
;
A
#
# COMPACT_ATOMS: atom_id res chain seq x y z
N MET A 1 19.82 -22.88 32.48
CA MET A 1 19.12 -23.63 31.42
C MET A 1 17.74 -23.01 31.05
N GLN A 2 16.94 -22.51 31.98
CA GLN A 2 15.61 -21.88 31.69
C GLN A 2 15.72 -20.56 30.91
N THR A 3 16.77 -19.77 31.07
CA THR A 3 16.96 -18.49 30.36
C THR A 3 17.25 -18.66 28.87
N LEU A 4 17.94 -19.72 28.46
CA LEU A 4 18.22 -20.06 27.06
C LEU A 4 16.94 -20.56 26.33
N SER A 5 16.07 -21.30 27.03
CA SER A 5 14.81 -21.79 26.45
C SER A 5 13.78 -20.67 26.23
N ASN A 6 13.80 -19.61 27.06
CA ASN A 6 12.92 -18.47 26.90
C ASN A 6 13.35 -17.53 25.75
N GLY A 7 14.65 -17.42 25.50
CA GLY A 7 15.18 -16.67 24.36
C GLY A 7 14.82 -17.33 23.02
N THR A 8 14.94 -18.65 22.92
CA THR A 8 14.55 -19.40 21.71
C THR A 8 13.06 -19.32 21.43
N ARG A 9 12.19 -19.43 22.44
CA ARG A 9 10.74 -19.27 22.27
C ARG A 9 10.32 -17.87 21.84
N ALA A 10 10.95 -16.82 22.39
CA ALA A 10 10.68 -15.46 21.97
C ALA A 10 11.08 -15.20 20.50
N HIS A 11 12.22 -15.75 20.05
CA HIS A 11 12.63 -15.69 18.64
C HIS A 11 11.67 -16.44 17.72
N GLU A 12 11.22 -17.63 18.11
CA GLU A 12 10.27 -18.43 17.35
C GLU A 12 8.88 -17.73 17.23
N TYR A 13 8.42 -17.11 18.31
CA TYR A 13 7.19 -16.30 18.29
C TYR A 13 7.30 -15.06 17.42
N LEU A 14 8.44 -14.37 17.46
CA LEU A 14 8.68 -13.20 16.62
C LEU A 14 8.76 -13.60 15.13
N ALA A 15 9.36 -14.74 14.81
CA ALA A 15 9.36 -15.29 13.46
C ALA A 15 7.93 -15.61 13.00
N ASN A 16 7.15 -16.35 13.77
CA ASN A 16 5.76 -16.68 13.46
C ASN A 16 4.88 -15.42 13.31
N LEU A 17 5.09 -14.40 14.14
CA LEU A 17 4.38 -13.13 14.06
C LEU A 17 4.77 -12.35 12.79
N SER A 18 6.05 -12.37 12.42
CA SER A 18 6.53 -11.75 11.18
C SER A 18 5.92 -12.42 9.95
N ASP A 19 5.83 -13.74 9.94
CA ASP A 19 5.23 -14.53 8.87
C ASP A 19 3.72 -14.26 8.75
N LEU A 20 3.02 -14.18 9.87
CA LEU A 20 1.62 -13.78 9.90
C LEU A 20 1.41 -12.36 9.39
N ILE A 21 2.25 -11.41 9.80
CA ILE A 21 2.20 -10.01 9.32
C ILE A 21 2.49 -9.97 7.82
N GLN A 22 3.44 -10.75 7.31
CA GLN A 22 3.73 -10.83 5.88
C GLN A 22 2.55 -11.44 5.11
N LEU A 23 1.94 -12.50 5.61
CA LEU A 23 0.74 -13.10 5.02
C LEU A 23 -0.41 -12.08 4.94
N ILE A 24 -0.70 -11.42 6.05
CA ILE A 24 -1.77 -10.42 6.15
C ILE A 24 -1.48 -9.21 5.25
N SER A 25 -0.25 -8.69 5.25
CA SER A 25 0.14 -7.56 4.38
C SER A 25 0.03 -7.92 2.89
N GLY A 26 0.36 -9.16 2.54
CA GLY A 26 0.18 -9.69 1.19
C GLY A 26 -1.27 -9.72 0.71
N LEU A 27 -2.24 -9.77 1.62
CA LEU A 27 -3.67 -9.73 1.32
C LEU A 27 -4.23 -8.29 1.25
N PHE A 28 -3.65 -7.34 1.99
CA PHE A 28 -4.14 -5.96 2.01
C PHE A 28 -3.81 -5.18 0.73
N MET A 29 -2.61 -5.36 0.16
CA MET A 29 -2.24 -4.65 -1.07
C MET A 29 -3.16 -4.93 -2.25
N PRO A 30 -3.57 -6.18 -2.55
CA PRO A 30 -4.62 -6.46 -3.53
C PRO A 30 -5.91 -5.69 -3.29
N ALA A 31 -6.38 -5.62 -2.03
CA ALA A 31 -7.59 -4.89 -1.68
C ALA A 31 -7.45 -3.37 -1.91
N PHE A 32 -6.29 -2.78 -1.60
CA PHE A 32 -6.02 -1.37 -1.88
C PHE A 32 -6.09 -1.05 -3.38
N PHE A 33 -5.50 -1.88 -4.22
CA PHE A 33 -5.56 -1.67 -5.67
C PHE A 33 -6.95 -1.94 -6.24
N PHE A 34 -7.68 -2.91 -5.70
CA PHE A 34 -9.08 -3.14 -6.07
C PHE A 34 -9.96 -1.93 -5.76
N VAL A 35 -9.88 -1.38 -4.54
CA VAL A 35 -10.63 -0.18 -4.14
C VAL A 35 -10.21 1.02 -4.99
N SER A 36 -8.93 1.16 -5.31
CA SER A 36 -8.44 2.23 -6.18
C SER A 36 -8.99 2.13 -7.59
N GLY A 37 -9.09 0.92 -8.14
CA GLY A 37 -9.74 0.65 -9.41
C GLY A 37 -11.24 0.98 -9.38
N LEU A 38 -11.93 0.59 -8.30
CA LEU A 38 -13.35 0.92 -8.07
C LEU A 38 -13.58 2.44 -8.07
N LEU A 39 -12.77 3.19 -7.34
CA LEU A 39 -12.85 4.66 -7.28
C LEU A 39 -12.42 5.35 -8.59
N ALA A 40 -11.60 4.67 -9.37
CA ALA A 40 -11.14 5.14 -10.68
C ALA A 40 -12.14 4.90 -11.80
N ARG A 41 -13.05 3.94 -11.66
CA ARG A 41 -13.95 3.43 -12.68
C ARG A 41 -14.64 4.53 -13.47
N ASN A 42 -15.43 5.40 -12.81
CA ASN A 42 -16.19 6.46 -13.49
C ASN A 42 -15.26 7.45 -14.21
N ALA A 43 -14.05 7.66 -13.70
CA ALA A 43 -13.10 8.51 -14.39
C ALA A 43 -12.55 7.83 -15.65
N ILE A 44 -12.26 6.53 -15.61
CA ILE A 44 -11.70 5.77 -16.72
C ILE A 44 -12.75 5.56 -17.81
N ILE A 45 -13.97 5.19 -17.44
CA ILE A 45 -15.03 4.84 -18.40
C ILE A 45 -15.65 6.09 -19.01
N ASP A 46 -16.09 7.06 -18.18
CA ASP A 46 -17.01 8.11 -18.60
C ASP A 46 -16.31 9.43 -18.97
N ARG A 47 -15.09 9.69 -18.46
CA ARG A 47 -14.45 10.99 -18.67
C ARG A 47 -13.54 11.01 -19.90
N PRO A 48 -13.47 12.14 -20.64
CA PRO A 48 -12.58 12.29 -21.78
C PRO A 48 -11.10 12.28 -21.32
N TRP A 49 -10.22 11.77 -22.20
CA TRP A 49 -8.79 11.62 -21.96
C TRP A 49 -8.10 12.88 -21.41
N LYS A 50 -8.32 14.04 -22.06
CA LYS A 50 -7.71 15.31 -21.61
C LYS A 50 -7.97 15.59 -20.13
N ARG A 51 -9.22 15.37 -19.67
CA ARG A 51 -9.60 15.67 -18.28
C ARG A 51 -8.96 14.75 -17.26
N ILE A 52 -8.68 13.51 -17.64
CA ILE A 52 -8.00 12.52 -16.77
C ILE A 52 -6.51 12.80 -16.70
N ALA A 53 -5.86 12.97 -17.86
CA ALA A 53 -4.45 13.22 -17.96
C ALA A 53 -4.06 14.48 -17.17
N THR A 54 -4.77 15.61 -17.39
CA THR A 54 -4.44 16.89 -16.76
C THR A 54 -4.81 17.01 -15.28
N SER A 55 -5.71 16.16 -14.76
CA SER A 55 -6.15 16.30 -13.37
C SER A 55 -5.66 15.18 -12.44
N ARG A 56 -5.82 13.91 -12.83
CA ARG A 56 -5.51 12.77 -11.94
C ARG A 56 -4.11 12.23 -12.17
N MET A 57 -3.75 11.95 -13.41
CA MET A 57 -2.44 11.36 -13.71
C MET A 57 -1.31 12.34 -13.38
N THR A 58 -1.42 13.61 -13.85
CA THR A 58 -0.44 14.64 -13.51
C THR A 58 -0.27 14.80 -12.01
N ASN A 59 -1.39 14.76 -11.24
CA ASN A 59 -1.32 14.86 -9.79
C ASN A 59 -0.61 13.65 -9.16
N LEU A 60 -0.85 12.42 -9.63
CA LEU A 60 -0.21 11.21 -9.11
C LEU A 60 1.30 11.21 -9.36
N PHE A 61 1.72 11.50 -10.60
CA PHE A 61 3.16 11.56 -10.93
C PHE A 61 3.86 12.73 -10.25
N TYR A 62 3.20 13.90 -10.15
CA TYR A 62 3.73 15.04 -9.41
C TYR A 62 3.98 14.67 -7.94
N LEU A 63 2.98 14.11 -7.27
CA LEU A 63 3.11 13.70 -5.87
C LEU A 63 4.16 12.61 -5.70
N TYR A 64 4.25 11.69 -6.64
CA TYR A 64 5.27 10.65 -6.63
C TYR A 64 6.69 11.23 -6.64
N LEU A 65 6.96 12.14 -7.57
CA LEU A 65 8.28 12.76 -7.71
C LEU A 65 8.58 13.71 -6.55
N LEU A 66 7.62 14.55 -6.17
CA LEU A 66 7.77 15.49 -5.07
C LEU A 66 8.06 14.77 -3.76
N TRP A 67 7.22 13.81 -3.39
CA TRP A 67 7.39 13.06 -2.14
C TRP A 67 8.57 12.09 -2.19
N GLY A 68 8.90 11.55 -3.37
CA GLY A 68 10.14 10.80 -3.55
C GLY A 68 11.38 11.63 -3.19
N ALA A 69 11.47 12.86 -3.69
CA ALA A 69 12.58 13.77 -3.40
C ALA A 69 12.59 14.22 -1.91
N ILE A 70 11.43 14.58 -1.35
CA ILE A 70 11.31 14.97 0.07
C ILE A 70 11.72 13.79 0.97
N GLN A 71 11.25 12.58 0.70
CA GLN A 71 11.58 11.39 1.47
C GLN A 71 13.07 11.06 1.38
N TRP A 72 13.66 11.15 0.19
CA TRP A 72 15.10 10.95 0.01
C TRP A 72 15.91 11.92 0.86
N GLY A 73 15.64 13.23 0.79
CA GLY A 73 16.36 14.23 1.59
C GLY A 73 16.13 14.06 3.09
N ALA A 74 14.87 13.88 3.53
CA ALA A 74 14.54 13.73 4.94
C ALA A 74 15.12 12.44 5.55
N ILE A 75 14.98 11.31 4.88
CA ILE A 75 15.47 10.01 5.37
C ILE A 75 17.00 9.97 5.38
N THR A 76 17.64 10.52 4.33
CA THR A 76 19.10 10.65 4.32
C THR A 76 19.57 11.51 5.50
N GLY A 77 18.95 12.69 5.74
CA GLY A 77 19.28 13.53 6.88
C GLY A 77 19.07 12.83 8.23
N ILE A 78 17.94 12.13 8.42
CA ILE A 78 17.68 11.36 9.64
C ILE A 78 18.73 10.26 9.85
N SER A 79 19.04 9.48 8.81
CA SER A 79 19.95 8.35 8.92
C SER A 79 21.42 8.78 9.08
N THR A 80 21.85 9.93 8.54
CA THR A 80 23.24 10.40 8.66
C THR A 80 23.45 11.25 9.90
N GLU A 81 22.55 12.22 10.16
CA GLU A 81 22.77 13.27 11.18
C GLU A 81 22.18 12.91 12.55
N ILE A 82 21.10 12.12 12.60
CA ILE A 82 20.35 11.90 13.84
C ILE A 82 20.59 10.48 14.39
N THR A 83 20.43 9.46 13.56
CA THR A 83 20.45 8.09 14.05
C THR A 83 21.74 7.33 13.74
N GLY A 84 22.49 7.72 12.73
CA GLY A 84 23.68 7.01 12.25
C GLY A 84 23.38 5.64 11.61
N GLN A 85 22.12 5.24 11.55
CA GLN A 85 21.65 3.92 11.07
C GLN A 85 20.37 4.05 10.26
N ARG A 86 20.06 3.02 9.48
CA ARG A 86 18.84 2.91 8.66
C ARG A 86 17.96 1.80 9.20
N ILE A 87 16.65 2.03 9.17
CA ILE A 87 15.66 1.03 9.62
C ILE A 87 15.56 -0.16 8.65
N SER A 88 15.88 0.05 7.39
CA SER A 88 15.80 -0.98 6.35
C SER A 88 17.06 -1.01 5.48
N GLN A 89 17.50 -2.21 5.16
CA GLN A 89 18.63 -2.45 4.23
C GLN A 89 18.15 -2.67 2.78
N ASN A 90 16.84 -2.61 2.53
CA ASN A 90 16.29 -2.82 1.20
C ASN A 90 16.70 -1.68 0.25
N ILE A 91 17.03 -2.03 -0.98
CA ILE A 91 17.31 -1.08 -2.05
C ILE A 91 16.06 -0.25 -2.33
N ASN A 92 16.16 1.07 -2.09
CA ASN A 92 15.03 1.98 -2.22
C ASN A 92 15.55 3.40 -2.51
N ALA A 93 14.85 4.14 -3.37
CA ALA A 93 15.21 5.51 -3.75
C ALA A 93 15.39 6.46 -2.54
N ALA A 94 14.65 6.24 -1.44
CA ALA A 94 14.78 7.03 -0.22
C ALA A 94 16.14 6.86 0.49
N TYR A 95 16.89 5.81 0.15
CA TYR A 95 18.22 5.51 0.72
C TYR A 95 19.36 5.64 -0.31
N ALA A 96 19.07 6.17 -1.49
CA ALA A 96 20.08 6.33 -2.55
C ALA A 96 21.25 7.20 -2.08
N GLY A 97 22.47 6.75 -2.34
CA GLY A 97 23.70 7.46 -1.97
C GLY A 97 24.05 8.58 -2.92
N THR A 98 23.55 8.50 -4.18
CA THR A 98 23.81 9.48 -5.23
C THR A 98 22.51 9.90 -5.92
N PHE A 99 22.53 11.07 -6.53
CA PHE A 99 21.38 11.56 -7.31
C PHE A 99 21.05 10.66 -8.52
N SER A 100 22.06 10.12 -9.18
CA SER A 100 21.88 9.18 -10.30
C SER A 100 21.17 7.89 -9.85
N GLU A 101 21.60 7.34 -8.73
CA GLU A 101 20.96 6.17 -8.12
C GLU A 101 19.50 6.48 -7.71
N PHE A 102 19.26 7.63 -7.09
CA PHE A 102 17.92 8.10 -6.76
C PHE A 102 17.01 8.14 -8.00
N LEU A 103 17.47 8.73 -9.10
CA LEU A 103 16.69 8.80 -10.34
C LEU A 103 16.41 7.41 -10.90
N THR A 104 17.41 6.53 -10.94
CA THR A 104 17.27 5.16 -11.45
C THR A 104 16.24 4.37 -10.64
N LEU A 105 16.37 4.39 -9.31
CA LEU A 105 15.44 3.68 -8.42
C LEU A 105 14.04 4.28 -8.47
N THR A 106 13.91 5.60 -8.60
CA THR A 106 12.62 6.28 -8.78
C THR A 106 11.97 5.85 -10.10
N PHE A 107 12.71 5.81 -11.19
CA PHE A 107 12.19 5.36 -12.50
C PHE A 107 11.74 3.88 -12.47
N LEU A 108 12.45 3.03 -11.74
CA LEU A 108 12.10 1.62 -11.54
C LEU A 108 10.98 1.42 -10.50
N ALA A 109 10.30 2.49 -10.07
CA ALA A 109 9.28 2.43 -9.01
C ALA A 109 9.78 1.84 -7.68
N MET A 110 11.08 1.86 -7.43
CA MET A 110 11.72 1.38 -6.21
C MET A 110 11.80 2.50 -5.15
N SER A 111 10.66 3.11 -4.85
CA SER A 111 10.51 4.23 -3.91
C SER A 111 9.45 3.88 -2.88
N THR A 112 9.51 4.49 -1.70
CA THR A 112 8.45 4.34 -0.67
C THR A 112 7.09 4.81 -1.16
N SER A 113 7.05 5.73 -2.13
CA SER A 113 5.83 6.25 -2.75
C SER A 113 5.40 5.49 -4.02
N TRP A 114 5.93 4.30 -4.28
CA TRP A 114 5.70 3.48 -5.48
C TRP A 114 4.23 3.27 -5.85
N TYR A 115 3.34 3.22 -4.87
CA TYR A 115 1.91 3.06 -5.10
C TYR A 115 1.29 4.20 -5.93
N LEU A 116 1.75 5.46 -5.74
CA LEU A 116 1.30 6.60 -6.56
C LEU A 116 1.73 6.43 -8.02
N TYR A 117 2.94 5.95 -8.25
CA TYR A 117 3.44 5.63 -9.58
C TYR A 117 2.63 4.50 -10.22
N ALA A 118 2.41 3.42 -9.47
CA ALA A 118 1.58 2.31 -9.90
C ALA A 118 0.19 2.77 -10.34
N LEU A 119 -0.49 3.57 -9.51
CA LEU A 119 -1.80 4.13 -9.86
C LEU A 119 -1.75 4.96 -11.14
N GLY A 120 -0.71 5.80 -11.33
CA GLY A 120 -0.54 6.58 -12.55
C GLY A 120 -0.45 5.71 -13.81
N ILE A 121 0.40 4.68 -13.76
CA ILE A 121 0.55 3.70 -14.85
C ILE A 121 -0.73 2.90 -15.08
N TYR A 122 -1.38 2.43 -14.02
CA TYR A 122 -2.62 1.64 -14.13
C TYR A 122 -3.77 2.46 -14.71
N PHE A 123 -3.90 3.72 -14.32
CA PHE A 123 -4.86 4.66 -14.94
C PHE A 123 -4.58 4.82 -16.44
N LEU A 124 -3.32 4.99 -16.82
CA LEU A 124 -2.89 5.12 -18.22
C LEU A 124 -3.30 3.88 -19.02
N LEU A 125 -2.87 2.70 -18.56
CA LEU A 125 -3.12 1.43 -19.25
C LEU A 125 -4.63 1.13 -19.31
N ALA A 126 -5.35 1.25 -18.20
CA ALA A 126 -6.78 0.99 -18.15
C ALA A 126 -7.58 1.93 -19.06
N LYS A 127 -7.17 3.21 -19.18
CA LYS A 127 -7.82 4.16 -20.08
C LYS A 127 -7.48 3.92 -21.53
N LEU A 128 -6.21 3.61 -21.83
CA LEU A 128 -5.76 3.35 -23.21
C LEU A 128 -6.44 2.12 -23.79
N PHE A 129 -6.52 1.05 -22.99
CA PHE A 129 -7.06 -0.25 -23.41
C PHE A 129 -8.47 -0.53 -22.89
N GLN A 130 -9.26 0.48 -22.53
CA GLN A 130 -10.61 0.29 -21.95
C GLN A 130 -11.56 -0.54 -22.85
N ARG A 131 -11.36 -0.51 -24.18
CA ARG A 131 -12.16 -1.29 -25.14
C ARG A 131 -11.76 -2.78 -25.15
N TYR A 132 -10.53 -3.09 -24.73
CA TYR A 132 -9.97 -4.44 -24.69
C TYR A 132 -9.78 -4.90 -23.24
N ASN A 133 -10.82 -4.68 -22.40
CA ASN A 133 -10.74 -4.94 -20.97
C ASN A 133 -10.44 -6.41 -20.63
N LEU A 134 -11.03 -7.39 -21.35
CA LEU A 134 -10.78 -8.81 -21.12
C LEU A 134 -9.35 -9.24 -21.51
N PRO A 135 -8.84 -8.96 -22.73
CA PRO A 135 -7.43 -9.20 -23.03
C PRO A 135 -6.47 -8.53 -22.05
N LEU A 136 -6.78 -7.32 -21.62
CA LEU A 136 -5.97 -6.60 -20.65
C LEU A 136 -5.98 -7.26 -19.26
N LEU A 137 -7.12 -7.81 -18.83
CA LEU A 137 -7.23 -8.60 -17.61
C LEU A 137 -6.41 -9.89 -17.69
N LEU A 138 -6.49 -10.61 -18.81
CA LEU A 138 -5.71 -11.83 -19.01
C LEU A 138 -4.21 -11.53 -19.00
N MET A 139 -3.78 -10.47 -19.68
CA MET A 139 -2.40 -9.99 -19.61
C MET A 139 -1.99 -9.64 -18.18
N ALA A 140 -2.84 -8.94 -17.42
CA ALA A 140 -2.58 -8.58 -16.04
C ALA A 140 -2.47 -9.82 -15.13
N ALA A 141 -3.26 -10.88 -15.40
CA ALA A 141 -3.16 -12.16 -14.70
C ALA A 141 -1.84 -12.88 -15.00
N VAL A 142 -1.38 -12.86 -16.25
CA VAL A 142 -0.06 -13.40 -16.63
C VAL A 142 1.06 -12.61 -15.94
N LEU A 143 0.99 -11.28 -15.96
CA LEU A 143 1.97 -10.42 -15.27
C LEU A 143 1.99 -10.68 -13.76
N ASN A 144 0.83 -10.89 -13.14
CA ASN A 144 0.75 -11.27 -11.73
C ASN A 144 1.48 -12.59 -11.47
N TYR A 145 1.26 -13.61 -12.30
CA TYR A 145 1.95 -14.89 -12.18
C TYR A 145 3.47 -14.73 -12.33
N LEU A 146 3.95 -14.04 -13.37
CA LEU A 146 5.39 -13.80 -13.59
C LEU A 146 6.03 -13.05 -12.42
N ALA A 147 5.28 -12.15 -11.79
CA ALA A 147 5.75 -11.38 -10.64
C ALA A 147 5.82 -12.24 -9.38
N VAL A 148 4.83 -13.09 -9.13
CA VAL A 148 4.78 -14.01 -7.97
C VAL A 148 5.92 -15.01 -8.05
N GLU A 149 6.20 -15.57 -9.23
CA GLU A 149 7.32 -16.47 -9.49
C GLU A 149 8.69 -15.75 -9.54
N LYS A 150 8.73 -14.45 -9.19
CA LYS A 150 9.97 -13.64 -9.14
C LYS A 150 10.77 -13.64 -10.45
N ILE A 151 10.10 -13.87 -11.59
CA ILE A 151 10.73 -13.83 -12.93
C ILE A 151 11.08 -12.39 -13.30
N ILE A 152 10.30 -11.41 -12.81
CA ILE A 152 10.53 -9.99 -13.05
C ILE A 152 11.62 -9.51 -12.09
N PRO A 153 12.76 -9.01 -12.60
CA PRO A 153 13.81 -8.48 -11.74
C PRO A 153 13.35 -7.18 -11.06
N TYR A 154 13.94 -6.92 -9.89
CA TYR A 154 13.67 -5.74 -9.06
C TYR A 154 12.24 -5.66 -8.51
N TRP A 155 12.16 -5.38 -7.22
CA TRP A 155 10.88 -5.39 -6.49
C TRP A 155 9.87 -4.33 -6.97
N GLY A 156 10.32 -3.20 -7.52
CA GLY A 156 9.44 -2.15 -8.04
C GLY A 156 8.63 -2.62 -9.25
N PRO A 157 9.26 -2.98 -10.40
CA PRO A 157 8.57 -3.55 -11.55
C PRO A 157 7.78 -4.81 -11.21
N GLN A 158 8.32 -5.68 -10.34
CA GLN A 158 7.63 -6.86 -9.85
C GLN A 158 6.29 -6.49 -9.16
N SER A 159 6.32 -5.50 -8.25
CA SER A 159 5.10 -5.02 -7.58
C SER A 159 4.09 -4.40 -8.56
N LEU A 160 4.57 -3.63 -9.55
CA LEU A 160 3.71 -3.10 -10.62
C LEU A 160 3.00 -4.21 -11.40
N ALA A 161 3.71 -5.25 -11.77
CA ALA A 161 3.13 -6.39 -12.47
C ALA A 161 2.17 -7.19 -11.58
N GLN A 162 2.54 -7.42 -10.32
CA GLN A 162 1.78 -8.22 -9.37
C GLN A 162 0.40 -7.64 -9.06
N TYR A 163 0.28 -6.32 -8.90
CA TYR A 163 -0.95 -5.71 -8.40
C TYR A 163 -1.86 -5.13 -9.48
N PHE A 164 -1.43 -5.10 -10.74
CA PHE A 164 -2.21 -4.54 -11.84
C PHE A 164 -3.55 -5.24 -12.04
N VAL A 165 -3.60 -6.55 -11.91
CA VAL A 165 -4.82 -7.35 -12.06
C VAL A 165 -5.93 -6.93 -11.08
N PHE A 166 -5.58 -6.59 -9.83
CA PHE A 166 -6.58 -6.18 -8.83
C PHE A 166 -7.16 -4.80 -9.13
N PHE A 167 -6.34 -3.87 -9.65
CA PHE A 167 -6.83 -2.59 -10.14
C PHE A 167 -7.80 -2.77 -11.31
N MET A 168 -7.49 -3.68 -12.24
CA MET A 168 -8.37 -4.01 -13.37
C MET A 168 -9.69 -4.62 -12.90
N LEU A 169 -9.66 -5.56 -11.94
CA LEU A 169 -10.86 -6.13 -11.33
C LEU A 169 -11.72 -5.04 -10.68
N GLY A 170 -11.12 -4.11 -9.95
CA GLY A 170 -11.83 -2.97 -9.36
C GLY A 170 -12.43 -2.03 -10.40
N THR A 171 -11.73 -1.79 -11.51
CA THR A 171 -12.18 -0.85 -12.55
C THR A 171 -13.31 -1.41 -13.42
N PHE A 172 -13.17 -2.63 -13.90
CA PHE A 172 -14.09 -3.17 -14.93
C PHE A 172 -15.05 -4.23 -14.38
N TRP A 173 -14.70 -4.96 -13.34
CA TRP A 173 -15.48 -6.06 -12.78
C TRP A 173 -15.96 -5.84 -11.34
N CYS A 174 -15.90 -4.60 -10.84
CA CYS A 174 -16.31 -4.30 -9.47
C CYS A 174 -17.74 -4.74 -9.15
N SER A 175 -18.69 -4.59 -10.08
CA SER A 175 -20.08 -4.99 -9.87
C SER A 175 -20.24 -6.51 -9.69
N GLN A 176 -19.46 -7.30 -10.43
CA GLN A 176 -19.45 -8.76 -10.31
C GLN A 176 -18.85 -9.19 -8.96
N ILE A 177 -17.70 -8.60 -8.58
CA ILE A 177 -17.04 -8.86 -7.30
C ILE A 177 -17.95 -8.47 -6.13
N LEU A 178 -18.60 -7.29 -6.21
CA LEU A 178 -19.53 -6.85 -5.17
C LEU A 178 -20.77 -7.75 -5.05
N ARG A 179 -21.30 -8.28 -6.16
CA ARG A 179 -22.40 -9.26 -6.14
C ARG A 179 -21.94 -10.60 -5.55
N LEU A 180 -20.75 -11.08 -5.92
CA LEU A 180 -20.18 -12.31 -5.37
C LEU A 180 -19.93 -12.19 -3.86
N SER A 181 -19.56 -11.00 -3.35
CA SER A 181 -19.37 -10.79 -1.91
C SER A 181 -20.67 -10.82 -1.10
N GLU A 182 -21.85 -10.82 -1.74
CA GLU A 182 -23.13 -11.03 -1.06
C GLU A 182 -23.31 -12.51 -0.74
N TRP A 183 -23.56 -12.82 0.55
CA TRP A 183 -23.82 -14.19 0.98
C TRP A 183 -25.22 -14.64 0.56
N ARG A 184 -25.35 -15.01 -0.74
CA ARG A 184 -26.59 -15.53 -1.32
C ARG A 184 -26.41 -17.00 -1.73
N ARG A 185 -27.44 -17.81 -1.60
CA ARG A 185 -27.42 -19.22 -2.02
C ARG A 185 -26.98 -19.41 -3.48
N GLN A 186 -27.29 -18.45 -4.35
CA GLN A 186 -26.90 -18.42 -5.76
C GLN A 186 -25.37 -18.32 -5.96
N ASN A 187 -24.64 -17.79 -4.99
CA ASN A 187 -23.19 -17.60 -5.05
C ASN A 187 -22.42 -18.78 -4.45
N GLY A 188 -23.10 -19.83 -3.98
CA GLY A 188 -22.43 -20.96 -3.31
C GLY A 188 -21.43 -21.69 -4.21
N LEU A 189 -21.79 -21.96 -5.47
CA LEU A 189 -20.87 -22.61 -6.41
C LEU A 189 -19.65 -21.73 -6.76
N PRO A 190 -19.79 -20.43 -7.11
CA PRO A 190 -18.65 -19.54 -7.27
C PRO A 190 -17.72 -19.46 -6.03
N TRP A 191 -18.28 -19.43 -4.82
CA TRP A 191 -17.48 -19.46 -3.60
C TRP A 191 -16.72 -20.78 -3.44
N LEU A 192 -17.37 -21.90 -3.67
CA LEU A 192 -16.72 -23.21 -3.62
C LEU A 192 -15.59 -23.33 -4.62
N LEU A 193 -15.82 -22.94 -5.88
CA LEU A 193 -14.80 -22.95 -6.92
C LEU A 193 -13.62 -22.04 -6.56
N LEU A 194 -13.89 -20.85 -6.03
CA LEU A 194 -12.84 -19.93 -5.61
C LEU A 194 -12.02 -20.49 -4.43
N LEU A 195 -12.67 -21.14 -3.47
CA LEU A 195 -12.00 -21.82 -2.36
C LEU A 195 -11.10 -22.97 -2.84
N LEU A 196 -11.60 -23.79 -3.77
CA LEU A 196 -10.81 -24.87 -4.39
C LEU A 196 -9.60 -24.30 -5.14
N LEU A 197 -9.81 -23.27 -5.98
CA LEU A 197 -8.73 -22.61 -6.71
C LEU A 197 -7.74 -21.88 -5.79
N ALA A 198 -8.19 -21.31 -4.68
CA ALA A 198 -7.33 -20.70 -3.68
C ALA A 198 -6.50 -21.73 -2.90
N GLY A 199 -7.01 -22.97 -2.77
CA GLY A 199 -6.31 -24.07 -2.13
C GLY A 199 -5.27 -24.77 -3.01
N LEU A 200 -5.40 -24.68 -4.35
CA LEU A 200 -4.47 -25.34 -5.29
C LEU A 200 -2.99 -25.01 -5.05
N PRO A 201 -2.60 -23.76 -4.75
CA PRO A 201 -1.19 -23.43 -4.50
C PRO A 201 -0.57 -24.19 -3.35
N ALA A 202 -1.35 -24.51 -2.31
CA ALA A 202 -0.88 -25.32 -1.19
C ALA A 202 -0.52 -26.76 -1.61
N LEU A 203 -1.07 -27.26 -2.74
CA LEU A 203 -0.78 -28.57 -3.30
C LEU A 203 0.41 -28.56 -4.28
N PHE A 204 0.73 -27.40 -4.85
CA PHE A 204 1.74 -27.24 -5.90
C PHE A 204 2.90 -26.30 -5.53
N ASP A 205 3.07 -25.97 -4.25
CA ASP A 205 4.14 -25.07 -3.72
C ASP A 205 4.23 -23.70 -4.42
N PHE A 206 3.12 -23.16 -4.89
CA PHE A 206 3.09 -21.79 -5.40
C PHE A 206 3.06 -20.77 -4.26
N ASP A 207 3.99 -19.83 -4.21
CA ASP A 207 4.17 -18.86 -3.12
C ASP A 207 2.90 -18.03 -2.82
N ARG A 208 2.12 -17.66 -3.83
CA ARG A 208 0.87 -16.87 -3.65
C ARG A 208 -0.10 -17.09 -4.82
N SER A 209 -1.34 -17.36 -4.49
CA SER A 209 -2.39 -17.50 -5.49
C SER A 209 -3.12 -16.18 -5.75
N LEU A 210 -3.33 -15.86 -7.04
CA LEU A 210 -4.27 -14.83 -7.46
C LEU A 210 -5.65 -15.03 -6.84
N PHE A 211 -6.12 -16.28 -6.81
CA PHE A 211 -7.43 -16.66 -6.27
C PHE A 211 -7.52 -16.43 -4.76
N LEU A 212 -6.46 -16.69 -4.02
CA LEU A 212 -6.41 -16.39 -2.59
C LEU A 212 -6.57 -14.87 -2.33
N SER A 213 -5.92 -14.04 -3.13
CA SER A 213 -6.06 -12.59 -3.04
C SER A 213 -7.46 -12.12 -3.40
N VAL A 214 -8.10 -12.71 -4.42
CA VAL A 214 -9.51 -12.42 -4.77
C VAL A 214 -10.45 -12.87 -3.67
N LEU A 215 -10.23 -14.04 -3.08
CA LEU A 215 -10.98 -14.53 -1.92
C LEU A 215 -10.87 -13.56 -0.74
N ALA A 216 -9.66 -13.08 -0.44
CA ALA A 216 -9.44 -12.10 0.62
C ALA A 216 -10.17 -10.77 0.36
N ILE A 217 -10.22 -10.30 -0.91
CA ILE A 217 -11.00 -9.12 -1.29
C ILE A 217 -12.48 -9.36 -1.03
N LEU A 218 -13.04 -10.51 -1.44
CA LEU A 218 -14.45 -10.84 -1.21
C LEU A 218 -14.79 -10.89 0.28
N ILE A 219 -13.96 -11.57 1.09
CA ILE A 219 -14.14 -11.64 2.54
C ILE A 219 -14.05 -10.23 3.15
N SER A 220 -13.10 -9.42 2.75
CA SER A 220 -12.94 -8.05 3.25
C SER A 220 -14.15 -7.17 2.93
N VAL A 221 -14.68 -7.26 1.71
CA VAL A 221 -15.90 -6.54 1.30
C VAL A 221 -17.11 -7.02 2.10
N ALA A 222 -17.28 -8.33 2.27
CA ALA A 222 -18.38 -8.90 3.06
C ALA A 222 -18.27 -8.46 4.54
N ALA A 223 -17.08 -8.50 5.12
CA ALA A 223 -16.82 -8.05 6.49
C ALA A 223 -17.12 -6.55 6.67
N CYS A 224 -16.67 -5.69 5.74
CA CYS A 224 -16.97 -4.26 5.78
C CYS A 224 -18.49 -3.98 5.71
N ARG A 225 -19.23 -4.75 4.90
CA ARG A 225 -20.70 -4.64 4.85
C ARG A 225 -21.34 -5.03 6.17
N GLY A 226 -20.91 -6.15 6.75
CA GLY A 226 -21.42 -6.60 8.05
C GLY A 226 -21.13 -5.61 9.17
N LEU A 227 -19.89 -5.12 9.25
CA LEU A 227 -19.49 -4.12 10.23
C LEU A 227 -20.26 -2.80 10.10
N ASN A 228 -20.53 -2.35 8.88
CA ASN A 228 -21.28 -1.11 8.64
C ASN A 228 -22.77 -1.21 9.07
N GLN A 229 -23.31 -2.43 9.23
CA GLN A 229 -24.66 -2.65 9.76
C GLN A 229 -24.68 -2.52 11.28
N VAL A 230 -23.56 -2.80 11.96
CA VAL A 230 -23.46 -2.83 13.42
C VAL A 230 -22.98 -1.49 14.00
N SER A 231 -22.12 -0.76 13.27
CA SER A 231 -21.51 0.48 13.74
C SER A 231 -21.28 1.47 12.59
N SER A 232 -21.39 2.77 12.91
CA SER A 232 -21.20 3.87 11.94
C SER A 232 -19.78 3.98 11.36
N MET A 233 -18.80 3.25 11.89
CA MET A 233 -17.38 3.23 11.44
C MET A 233 -16.79 4.62 11.12
N ALA A 234 -17.27 5.67 11.83
CA ALA A 234 -16.89 7.07 11.54
C ALA A 234 -15.37 7.29 11.62
N TRP A 235 -14.69 6.61 12.55
CA TRP A 235 -13.24 6.68 12.72
C TRP A 235 -12.48 6.07 11.53
N LEU A 236 -12.97 4.95 10.96
CA LEU A 236 -12.40 4.35 9.74
C LEU A 236 -12.58 5.27 8.52
N ASN A 237 -13.75 5.89 8.40
CA ASN A 237 -14.01 6.88 7.36
C ASN A 237 -13.10 8.09 7.50
N TRP A 238 -12.80 8.51 8.73
CA TRP A 238 -11.85 9.59 9.00
C TRP A 238 -10.42 9.21 8.56
N ILE A 239 -9.93 8.02 8.93
CA ILE A 239 -8.64 7.51 8.47
C ILE A 239 -8.62 7.44 6.93
N GLY A 240 -9.67 6.89 6.31
CA GLY A 240 -9.78 6.77 4.86
C GLY A 240 -9.64 8.11 4.12
N ARG A 241 -10.16 9.20 4.68
CA ARG A 241 -10.01 10.55 4.12
C ARG A 241 -8.59 11.12 4.25
N HIS A 242 -7.81 10.65 5.21
CA HIS A 242 -6.44 11.09 5.48
C HIS A 242 -5.37 10.11 4.99
N THR A 243 -5.76 9.11 4.18
CA THR A 243 -4.85 8.06 3.69
C THR A 243 -3.66 8.63 2.91
N LEU A 244 -3.87 9.64 2.07
CA LEU A 244 -2.79 10.22 1.27
C LEU A 244 -1.69 10.88 2.12
N PRO A 245 -2.00 11.83 3.03
CA PRO A 245 -0.96 12.40 3.89
C PRO A 245 -0.29 11.36 4.79
N ILE A 246 -1.03 10.40 5.33
CA ILE A 246 -0.45 9.31 6.10
C ILE A 246 0.52 8.51 5.21
N TYR A 247 0.10 8.15 4.00
CA TYR A 247 0.90 7.35 3.08
C TYR A 247 2.23 8.01 2.68
N VAL A 248 2.23 9.32 2.42
CA VAL A 248 3.45 9.99 1.96
C VAL A 248 4.41 10.38 3.10
N LEU A 249 3.90 10.54 4.33
CA LEU A 249 4.67 10.99 5.49
C LEU A 249 5.11 9.85 6.41
N HIS A 250 4.34 8.75 6.51
CA HIS A 250 4.59 7.70 7.50
C HIS A 250 6.02 7.18 7.48
N ARG A 251 6.63 7.05 6.29
CA ARG A 251 7.98 6.50 6.16
C ARG A 251 9.03 7.38 6.83
N ILE A 252 8.90 8.70 6.73
CA ILE A 252 9.80 9.65 7.41
C ILE A 252 9.67 9.48 8.92
N PHE A 253 8.44 9.37 9.41
CA PHE A 253 8.19 9.20 10.84
C PHE A 253 8.61 7.82 11.36
N ILE A 254 8.43 6.75 10.58
CA ILE A 254 8.96 5.42 10.94
C ILE A 254 10.48 5.47 11.06
N GLU A 255 11.17 6.11 10.12
CA GLU A 255 12.62 6.23 10.17
C GLU A 255 13.08 7.00 11.43
N TYR A 256 12.42 8.11 11.75
CA TYR A 256 12.77 8.93 12.89
C TYR A 256 12.38 8.26 14.22
N PHE A 257 11.09 8.05 14.46
CA PHE A 257 10.60 7.52 15.73
C PHE A 257 10.98 6.05 15.93
N GLY A 258 10.89 5.25 14.87
CA GLY A 258 11.21 3.84 14.93
C GLY A 258 12.67 3.61 15.26
N MET A 259 13.56 4.27 14.53
CA MET A 259 15.01 4.13 14.76
C MET A 259 15.44 4.70 16.11
N THR A 260 14.92 5.87 16.49
CA THR A 260 15.21 6.47 17.81
C THR A 260 14.76 5.55 18.94
N ALA A 261 13.58 4.95 18.86
CA ALA A 261 13.09 4.03 19.87
C ALA A 261 13.92 2.74 19.95
N ILE A 262 14.34 2.18 18.81
CA ILE A 262 15.22 1.02 18.77
C ILE A 262 16.59 1.34 19.41
N LEU A 263 17.22 2.44 19.01
CA LEU A 263 18.51 2.85 19.55
C LEU A 263 18.43 3.12 21.06
N PHE A 264 17.36 3.76 21.53
CA PHE A 264 17.12 3.96 22.96
C PHE A 264 17.05 2.62 23.71
N ALA A 265 16.25 1.68 23.22
CA ALA A 265 16.10 0.37 23.85
C ALA A 265 17.40 -0.45 23.84
N GLN A 266 18.19 -0.36 22.76
CA GLN A 266 19.51 -0.99 22.68
C GLN A 266 20.52 -0.37 23.65
N ARG A 267 20.57 0.96 23.71
CA ARG A 267 21.49 1.70 24.60
C ARG A 267 21.26 1.36 26.08
N HIS A 268 20.00 1.16 26.46
CA HIS A 268 19.63 0.79 27.83
C HIS A 268 19.51 -0.70 28.06
N GLN A 269 19.92 -1.52 27.09
CA GLN A 269 19.87 -2.99 27.14
C GLN A 269 18.50 -3.56 27.50
N LEU A 270 17.41 -2.83 27.14
CA LEU A 270 16.04 -3.21 27.50
C LEU A 270 15.62 -4.53 26.87
N PHE A 271 16.16 -4.86 25.71
CA PHE A 271 15.90 -6.14 25.05
C PHE A 271 16.50 -7.36 25.76
N ALA A 272 17.40 -7.17 26.74
CA ALA A 272 17.86 -8.25 27.62
C ALA A 272 16.76 -8.70 28.60
N LEU A 273 15.73 -7.85 28.82
CA LEU A 273 14.60 -8.17 29.68
C LEU A 273 13.49 -8.87 28.87
N ALA A 274 13.21 -10.13 29.19
CA ALA A 274 12.23 -10.92 28.43
C ALA A 274 10.83 -10.27 28.41
N TRP A 275 10.36 -9.73 29.53
CA TRP A 275 9.07 -9.04 29.60
C TRP A 275 9.02 -7.80 28.68
N PHE A 276 10.13 -7.06 28.55
CA PHE A 276 10.21 -5.89 27.68
C PHE A 276 10.14 -6.30 26.21
N SER A 277 10.85 -7.36 25.82
CA SER A 277 10.82 -7.89 24.45
C SER A 277 9.41 -8.33 24.03
N TRP A 278 8.65 -8.96 24.93
CA TRP A 278 7.26 -9.29 24.70
C TRP A 278 6.35 -8.06 24.57
N LEU A 279 6.51 -7.10 25.49
CA LEU A 279 5.77 -5.84 25.45
C LEU A 279 6.07 -5.07 24.15
N TRP A 280 7.34 -5.04 23.76
CA TRP A 280 7.78 -4.43 22.52
C TRP A 280 7.15 -5.11 21.31
N ALA A 281 7.19 -6.43 21.20
CA ALA A 281 6.60 -7.17 20.10
C ALA A 281 5.08 -6.91 19.95
N CYS A 282 4.36 -6.80 21.05
CA CYS A 282 2.90 -6.60 21.04
C CYS A 282 2.50 -5.13 20.86
N LEU A 283 3.13 -4.19 21.55
CA LEU A 283 2.69 -2.80 21.61
C LEU A 283 3.40 -1.89 20.60
N TYR A 284 4.68 -2.13 20.32
CA TYR A 284 5.45 -1.25 19.44
C TYR A 284 4.81 -1.06 18.06
N PRO A 285 4.34 -2.11 17.35
CA PRO A 285 3.70 -1.93 16.05
C PRO A 285 2.45 -1.04 16.12
N LEU A 286 1.65 -1.17 17.18
CA LEU A 286 0.44 -0.37 17.37
C LEU A 286 0.77 1.08 17.70
N VAL A 287 1.71 1.29 18.61
CA VAL A 287 2.15 2.63 19.03
C VAL A 287 2.79 3.39 17.87
N ILE A 288 3.70 2.73 17.11
CA ILE A 288 4.37 3.40 15.99
C ILE A 288 3.40 3.75 14.86
N VAL A 289 2.43 2.88 14.55
CA VAL A 289 1.39 3.16 13.55
C VAL A 289 0.51 4.33 13.99
N ALA A 290 0.07 4.35 15.26
CA ALA A 290 -0.73 5.44 15.80
C ALA A 290 0.06 6.76 15.79
N LEU A 291 1.30 6.74 16.27
CA LEU A 291 2.17 7.92 16.33
C LEU A 291 2.46 8.48 14.92
N CYS A 292 2.84 7.62 13.97
CA CYS A 292 3.09 8.03 12.58
C CYS A 292 1.83 8.58 11.91
N SER A 293 0.66 7.98 12.17
CA SER A 293 -0.61 8.44 11.61
C SER A 293 -1.00 9.79 12.16
N LEU A 294 -0.93 9.99 13.48
CA LEU A 294 -1.23 11.25 14.13
C LEU A 294 -0.26 12.35 13.70
N ALA A 295 1.05 12.07 13.69
CA ALA A 295 2.06 13.02 13.23
C ALA A 295 1.86 13.41 11.76
N SER A 296 1.53 12.45 10.90
CA SER A 296 1.22 12.71 9.48
C SER A 296 0.02 13.64 9.31
N VAL A 297 -1.05 13.39 10.05
CA VAL A 297 -2.25 14.24 10.01
C VAL A 297 -1.98 15.62 10.61
N ALA A 298 -1.21 15.70 11.69
CA ALA A 298 -0.80 16.98 12.29
C ALA A 298 0.01 17.82 11.30
N VAL A 299 1.04 17.26 10.66
CA VAL A 299 1.83 17.95 9.63
C VAL A 299 0.93 18.37 8.47
N TRP A 300 0.03 17.48 8.00
CA TRP A 300 -0.91 17.81 6.94
C TRP A 300 -1.82 18.98 7.35
N SER A 301 -2.37 18.97 8.55
CA SER A 301 -3.25 20.06 9.02
C SER A 301 -2.55 21.42 9.10
N LEU A 302 -1.28 21.40 9.47
CA LEU A 302 -0.45 22.62 9.56
C LEU A 302 0.01 23.13 8.19
N THR A 303 0.25 22.22 7.23
CA THR A 303 0.82 22.59 5.94
C THR A 303 -0.21 22.70 4.82
N ASN A 304 -1.43 22.19 4.96
CA ASN A 304 -2.45 22.21 3.91
C ASN A 304 -3.14 23.56 3.74
N HIS A 305 -2.40 24.66 3.85
CA HIS A 305 -2.84 26.03 3.71
C HIS A 305 -1.97 26.78 2.69
N GLY A 306 -2.54 27.76 2.00
CA GLY A 306 -1.80 28.60 1.05
C GLY A 306 -0.98 27.78 0.04
N VAL A 307 0.32 28.07 -0.01
CA VAL A 307 1.30 27.38 -0.88
C VAL A 307 1.53 25.92 -0.46
N GLY A 308 1.39 25.60 0.83
CA GLY A 308 1.58 24.25 1.35
C GLY A 308 0.60 23.21 0.78
N ARG A 309 -0.54 23.64 0.21
CA ARG A 309 -1.42 22.73 -0.54
C ARG A 309 -0.73 22.04 -1.70
N ALA A 310 0.34 22.63 -2.26
CA ALA A 310 1.13 22.03 -3.31
C ALA A 310 1.81 20.72 -2.86
N LEU A 311 2.06 20.52 -1.58
CA LEU A 311 2.61 19.28 -1.03
C LEU A 311 1.66 18.07 -1.23
N PHE A 312 0.34 18.30 -1.32
CA PHE A 312 -0.66 17.23 -1.39
C PHE A 312 -1.51 17.29 -2.66
N ARG A 313 -1.32 18.32 -3.47
CA ARG A 313 -2.06 18.48 -4.73
C ARG A 313 -1.27 19.31 -5.73
N PHE A 314 -1.26 18.86 -6.98
CA PHE A 314 -0.65 19.63 -8.08
C PHE A 314 -1.23 21.04 -8.14
N PRO A 315 -0.39 22.10 -8.13
CA PRO A 315 -0.83 23.48 -8.21
C PRO A 315 -1.45 23.75 -9.59
N THR A 316 -2.78 23.82 -9.65
CA THR A 316 -3.48 24.21 -10.90
C THR A 316 -3.44 25.72 -11.02
N LEU A 317 -2.61 26.23 -11.90
CA LEU A 317 -2.56 27.67 -12.29
C LEU A 317 -3.80 28.11 -13.05
N ILE A 318 -4.65 27.17 -13.48
CA ILE A 318 -5.88 27.45 -14.22
C ILE A 318 -7.02 27.59 -13.24
N LYS A 319 -7.56 28.82 -13.07
CA LYS A 319 -8.85 29.05 -12.41
C LYS A 319 -9.88 28.13 -13.08
N ARG A 320 -10.47 27.22 -12.33
CA ARG A 320 -11.64 26.47 -12.82
C ARG A 320 -12.72 27.50 -13.14
N PRO A 321 -13.32 27.51 -14.33
CA PRO A 321 -14.53 28.27 -14.54
C PRO A 321 -15.55 27.83 -13.49
N ALA A 322 -16.11 28.78 -12.75
CA ALA A 322 -17.20 28.52 -11.83
C ALA A 322 -18.36 27.93 -12.66
N TYR A 323 -18.72 26.69 -12.39
CA TYR A 323 -19.96 26.14 -12.93
C TYR A 323 -21.10 26.88 -12.25
N PRO A 324 -22.07 27.41 -12.99
CA PRO A 324 -23.31 27.90 -12.40
C PRO A 324 -23.96 26.73 -11.66
N ALA A 325 -24.37 27.00 -10.42
CA ALA A 325 -25.18 26.06 -9.64
C ALA A 325 -26.48 25.84 -10.40
N ALA A 326 -26.76 24.58 -10.76
CA ALA A 326 -28.06 24.14 -11.25
C ALA A 326 -28.86 23.55 -10.11
#